data_b1e785e5a4256a81f7c471fff154e259
#
_entry.id   b1e785e5a4256a81f7c471fff154e259
#
_cell.length_a   1.000
_cell.length_b   1.000
_cell.length_c   1.000
_cell.angle_alpha   90.00
_cell.angle_beta   90.00
_cell.angle_gamma   90.00
#
_symmetry.space_group_name_H-M   'P 1'
#
loop_
_entity.id
_entity.type
_entity.pdbx_description
1 polymer ?
#
loop_
_entity_poly.entity_id
_entity_poly.type
_entity_poly.pdbx_seq_one_letter_code
_entity_poly.pdbx_strand_id
1 'polypeptide(L)'
;SLTFVIDFRQNSFEVSKNMKEVTFIRRNIEKWKEAEGVVEQATNSSPDRLADVYTDLTADLAFAQTHFPTSRITIYLNNLASALHNKIYRNKREKWSRVIAFWTKEIPQVMHDAGRELLVSFLIFIVSALVGVISAAADPDFVRLIMGNSYVDMTLDNIANGEPMAVYNSSSEVPMFLGITLNNIMVSFNCFAMGILTSFGTGYMLFSNGVMLGAFQTFFYQHGLLWDSMLAIWLHGTLEIWAIIVAGAAGLALGNGWLFPGTYSRLESFKRGAKRGLKIVVGTVPVFIVAGFFEGFLTRHT
;
A
#
# COMPACT_ATOMS: atom_id res chain seq x y z
N SER A 1 -9.57 -72.39 15.77
CA SER A 1 -9.51 -72.57 14.30
C SER A 1 -9.76 -71.27 13.52
N LEU A 2 -10.60 -70.36 14.02
CA LEU A 2 -10.86 -69.09 13.35
C LEU A 2 -9.70 -68.05 13.49
N THR A 3 -9.01 -68.06 14.59
CA THR A 3 -7.88 -67.15 14.87
C THR A 3 -6.70 -67.37 13.92
N PHE A 4 -6.44 -68.63 13.56
CA PHE A 4 -5.38 -69.01 12.62
C PHE A 4 -5.63 -68.57 11.19
N VAL A 5 -6.91 -68.56 10.77
CA VAL A 5 -7.29 -68.13 9.41
C VAL A 5 -7.26 -66.61 9.27
N ILE A 6 -7.54 -65.85 10.37
CA ILE A 6 -7.46 -64.41 10.40
C ILE A 6 -5.98 -63.96 10.37
N ASP A 7 -5.12 -64.63 11.10
CA ASP A 7 -3.68 -64.32 11.16
C ASP A 7 -2.98 -64.60 9.81
N PHE A 8 -3.37 -65.72 9.13
CA PHE A 8 -2.82 -66.01 7.81
C PHE A 8 -3.29 -65.03 6.71
N ARG A 9 -4.51 -64.55 6.79
CA ARG A 9 -5.03 -63.52 5.86
C ARG A 9 -4.36 -62.16 6.11
N GLN A 10 -4.17 -61.75 7.35
CA GLN A 10 -3.46 -60.50 7.66
C GLN A 10 -2.02 -60.56 7.17
N ASN A 11 -1.27 -61.66 7.44
CA ASN A 11 0.12 -61.82 7.00
C ASN A 11 0.24 -61.87 5.47
N SER A 12 -0.69 -62.56 4.75
CA SER A 12 -0.66 -62.60 3.28
C SER A 12 -1.04 -61.26 2.66
N PHE A 13 -1.87 -60.43 3.32
CA PHE A 13 -2.23 -59.11 2.88
C PHE A 13 -1.10 -58.12 3.07
N GLU A 14 -0.37 -58.16 4.19
CA GLU A 14 0.83 -57.35 4.43
C GLU A 14 2.00 -57.70 3.49
N VAL A 15 2.25 -59.00 3.23
CA VAL A 15 3.27 -59.43 2.27
C VAL A 15 2.92 -58.96 0.86
N SER A 16 1.64 -59.03 0.43
CA SER A 16 1.20 -58.53 -0.87
C SER A 16 1.29 -56.99 -0.98
N LYS A 17 1.01 -56.28 0.12
CA LYS A 17 1.11 -54.84 0.21
C LYS A 17 2.59 -54.41 0.13
N ASN A 18 3.49 -55.07 0.81
CA ASN A 18 4.94 -54.81 0.80
C ASN A 18 5.56 -55.08 -0.59
N MET A 19 5.12 -56.13 -1.31
CA MET A 19 5.59 -56.37 -2.67
C MET A 19 5.14 -55.29 -3.65
N LYS A 20 3.94 -54.75 -3.51
CA LYS A 20 3.43 -53.66 -4.34
C LYS A 20 4.18 -52.35 -4.05
N GLU A 21 4.50 -52.08 -2.80
CA GLU A 21 5.28 -50.90 -2.39
C GLU A 21 6.70 -50.94 -2.96
N VAL A 22 7.40 -52.09 -2.82
CA VAL A 22 8.76 -52.27 -3.41
C VAL A 22 8.75 -52.07 -4.92
N THR A 23 7.70 -52.54 -5.61
CA THR A 23 7.57 -52.34 -7.05
C THR A 23 7.36 -50.87 -7.41
N PHE A 24 6.55 -50.13 -6.64
CA PHE A 24 6.33 -48.68 -6.80
C PHE A 24 7.63 -47.91 -6.62
N ILE A 25 8.38 -48.22 -5.55
CA ILE A 25 9.72 -47.63 -5.27
C ILE A 25 10.67 -47.88 -6.45
N ARG A 26 10.83 -49.12 -6.87
CA ARG A 26 11.73 -49.46 -7.97
C ARG A 26 11.43 -48.72 -9.28
N ARG A 27 10.16 -48.50 -9.57
CA ARG A 27 9.75 -47.83 -10.79
C ARG A 27 10.04 -46.31 -10.77
N ASN A 28 10.02 -45.71 -9.60
CA ASN A 28 10.05 -44.23 -9.50
C ASN A 28 11.33 -43.71 -8.81
N ILE A 29 12.18 -44.57 -8.27
CA ILE A 29 13.36 -44.15 -7.47
C ILE A 29 14.32 -43.24 -8.23
N GLU A 30 14.56 -43.50 -9.50
CA GLU A 30 15.46 -42.65 -10.31
C GLU A 30 14.85 -41.23 -10.54
N LYS A 31 13.56 -41.16 -10.76
CA LYS A 31 12.82 -39.91 -10.86
C LYS A 31 12.87 -39.10 -9.57
N TRP A 32 12.79 -39.77 -8.41
CA TRP A 32 12.89 -39.10 -7.12
C TRP A 32 14.29 -38.64 -6.79
N LYS A 33 15.33 -39.38 -7.17
CA LYS A 33 16.71 -38.94 -7.10
C LYS A 33 16.98 -37.72 -7.99
N GLU A 34 16.40 -37.69 -9.18
CA GLU A 34 16.47 -36.52 -10.04
C GLU A 34 15.81 -35.31 -9.35
N ALA A 35 14.65 -35.51 -8.71
CA ALA A 35 13.97 -34.47 -7.95
C ALA A 35 14.83 -33.97 -6.77
N GLU A 36 15.54 -34.85 -6.04
CA GLU A 36 16.51 -34.45 -5.01
C GLU A 36 17.63 -33.59 -5.60
N GLY A 37 18.22 -33.99 -6.70
CA GLY A 37 19.24 -33.22 -7.41
C GLY A 37 18.75 -31.85 -7.84
N VAL A 38 17.50 -31.75 -8.30
CA VAL A 38 16.85 -30.49 -8.63
C VAL A 38 16.60 -29.62 -7.39
N VAL A 39 16.24 -30.22 -6.26
CA VAL A 39 16.13 -29.50 -4.96
C VAL A 39 17.48 -28.95 -4.53
N GLU A 40 18.56 -29.70 -4.66
CA GLU A 40 19.91 -29.24 -4.30
C GLU A 40 20.42 -28.12 -5.23
N GLN A 41 20.17 -28.24 -6.53
CA GLN A 41 20.64 -27.33 -7.58
C GLN A 41 19.61 -26.27 -7.99
N ALA A 42 18.53 -26.08 -7.23
CA ALA A 42 17.39 -25.24 -7.60
C ALA A 42 17.73 -23.77 -7.95
N THR A 43 18.91 -23.30 -7.58
CA THR A 43 19.41 -21.96 -7.94
C THR A 43 19.70 -21.80 -9.44
N ASN A 44 19.99 -22.90 -10.13
CA ASN A 44 20.36 -22.94 -11.55
C ASN A 44 19.31 -23.62 -12.44
N SER A 45 18.23 -24.17 -11.87
CA SER A 45 17.18 -24.84 -12.64
C SER A 45 16.16 -23.85 -13.17
N SER A 46 15.63 -24.11 -14.40
CA SER A 46 14.59 -23.27 -14.98
C SER A 46 13.29 -23.39 -14.16
N PRO A 47 12.47 -22.31 -14.07
CA PRO A 47 11.18 -22.35 -13.36
C PRO A 47 10.23 -23.43 -13.90
N ASP A 48 10.22 -23.65 -15.21
CA ASP A 48 9.35 -24.65 -15.87
C ASP A 48 9.76 -26.07 -15.43
N ARG A 49 11.05 -26.38 -15.42
CA ARG A 49 11.54 -27.69 -14.93
C ARG A 49 11.22 -27.93 -13.46
N LEU A 50 11.28 -26.90 -12.60
CA LEU A 50 10.89 -27.00 -11.20
C LEU A 50 9.38 -27.28 -11.06
N ALA A 51 8.56 -26.68 -11.90
CA ALA A 51 7.10 -26.90 -11.91
C ALA A 51 6.75 -28.31 -12.37
N ASP A 52 7.39 -28.80 -13.45
CA ASP A 52 7.18 -30.14 -13.97
C ASP A 52 7.55 -31.21 -12.94
N VAL A 53 8.74 -31.10 -12.33
CA VAL A 53 9.22 -32.04 -11.28
C VAL A 53 8.29 -31.99 -10.07
N TYR A 54 7.78 -30.81 -9.68
CA TYR A 54 6.85 -30.69 -8.57
C TYR A 54 5.48 -31.36 -8.87
N THR A 55 4.97 -31.18 -10.08
CA THR A 55 3.71 -31.80 -10.51
C THR A 55 3.82 -33.32 -10.49
N ASP A 56 4.87 -33.85 -11.02
CA ASP A 56 5.15 -35.29 -11.04
C ASP A 56 5.31 -35.88 -9.63
N LEU A 57 6.05 -35.17 -8.79
CA LEU A 57 6.29 -35.62 -7.41
C LEU A 57 5.01 -35.58 -6.56
N THR A 58 4.16 -34.59 -6.77
CA THR A 58 2.86 -34.51 -6.07
C THR A 58 1.89 -35.58 -6.52
N ALA A 59 1.93 -35.99 -7.79
CA ALA A 59 1.16 -37.13 -8.28
C ALA A 59 1.62 -38.45 -7.62
N ASP A 60 2.92 -38.68 -7.52
CA ASP A 60 3.48 -39.85 -6.86
C ASP A 60 3.19 -39.84 -5.33
N LEU A 61 3.23 -38.66 -4.70
CA LEU A 61 2.84 -38.50 -3.29
C LEU A 61 1.35 -38.81 -3.07
N ALA A 62 0.47 -38.34 -3.93
CA ALA A 62 -0.97 -38.63 -3.84
C ALA A 62 -1.24 -40.14 -3.98
N PHE A 63 -0.54 -40.82 -4.90
CA PHE A 63 -0.60 -42.26 -5.04
C PHE A 63 -0.11 -42.98 -3.76
N ALA A 64 1.04 -42.55 -3.23
CA ALA A 64 1.60 -43.14 -1.99
C ALA A 64 0.67 -42.93 -0.79
N GLN A 65 0.07 -41.75 -0.64
CA GLN A 65 -0.90 -41.44 0.43
C GLN A 65 -2.15 -42.33 0.35
N THR A 66 -2.59 -42.67 -0.86
CA THR A 66 -3.76 -43.51 -1.07
C THR A 66 -3.46 -44.97 -0.78
N HIS A 67 -2.32 -45.49 -1.23
CA HIS A 67 -2.02 -46.91 -1.21
C HIS A 67 -1.10 -47.34 -0.06
N PHE A 68 -0.25 -46.40 0.44
CA PHE A 68 0.77 -46.67 1.47
C PHE A 68 0.79 -45.57 2.55
N PRO A 69 -0.35 -45.20 3.17
CA PRO A 69 -0.48 -44.02 4.03
C PRO A 69 0.49 -43.98 5.23
N THR A 70 0.85 -45.13 5.76
CA THR A 70 1.73 -45.27 6.94
C THR A 70 3.19 -45.60 6.60
N SER A 71 3.52 -45.66 5.31
CA SER A 71 4.85 -46.04 4.85
C SER A 71 5.87 -44.92 4.97
N ARG A 72 7.13 -45.28 5.14
CA ARG A 72 8.28 -44.37 5.09
C ARG A 72 8.38 -43.64 3.76
N ILE A 73 7.95 -44.25 2.66
CA ILE A 73 7.98 -43.65 1.35
C ILE A 73 7.05 -42.45 1.26
N THR A 74 5.87 -42.49 1.88
CA THR A 74 4.94 -41.37 1.94
C THR A 74 5.53 -40.19 2.70
N ILE A 75 6.23 -40.47 3.81
CA ILE A 75 6.93 -39.42 4.56
C ILE A 75 8.08 -38.83 3.74
N TYR A 76 8.83 -39.65 3.05
CA TYR A 76 9.93 -39.20 2.18
C TYR A 76 9.44 -38.31 1.06
N LEU A 77 8.42 -38.74 0.31
CA LEU A 77 7.82 -37.95 -0.79
C LEU A 77 7.21 -36.64 -0.29
N ASN A 78 6.57 -36.65 0.87
CA ASN A 78 6.01 -35.43 1.46
C ASN A 78 7.11 -34.44 1.84
N ASN A 79 8.22 -34.91 2.41
CA ASN A 79 9.36 -34.05 2.75
C ASN A 79 10.02 -33.46 1.49
N LEU A 80 10.18 -34.27 0.45
CA LEU A 80 10.76 -33.85 -0.82
C LEU A 80 9.84 -32.85 -1.55
N ALA A 81 8.53 -33.09 -1.59
CA ALA A 81 7.54 -32.18 -2.15
C ALA A 81 7.51 -30.84 -1.37
N SER A 82 7.59 -30.90 -0.04
CA SER A 82 7.64 -29.69 0.80
C SER A 82 8.93 -28.90 0.58
N ALA A 83 10.08 -29.58 0.44
CA ALA A 83 11.36 -28.93 0.14
C ALA A 83 11.34 -28.23 -1.23
N LEU A 84 10.78 -28.89 -2.25
CA LEU A 84 10.65 -28.33 -3.59
C LEU A 84 9.65 -27.16 -3.62
N HIS A 85 8.50 -27.31 -2.96
CA HIS A 85 7.53 -26.24 -2.77
C HIS A 85 8.17 -24.99 -2.16
N ASN A 86 8.90 -25.17 -1.05
CA ASN A 86 9.58 -24.05 -0.39
C ASN A 86 10.62 -23.38 -1.29
N LYS A 87 11.26 -24.13 -2.19
CA LYS A 87 12.23 -23.56 -3.15
C LYS A 87 11.56 -22.83 -4.31
N ILE A 88 10.44 -23.32 -4.83
CA ILE A 88 9.65 -22.68 -5.87
C ILE A 88 9.07 -21.37 -5.35
N TYR A 89 8.49 -21.39 -4.14
CA TYR A 89 7.82 -20.24 -3.52
C TYR A 89 8.73 -19.42 -2.62
N ARG A 90 10.01 -19.81 -2.45
CA ARG A 90 10.98 -19.01 -1.70
C ARG A 90 11.09 -17.65 -2.38
N ASN A 91 10.61 -16.61 -1.69
CA ASN A 91 10.71 -15.23 -2.16
C ASN A 91 12.14 -14.93 -2.59
N LYS A 92 12.39 -14.82 -3.89
CA LYS A 92 13.62 -14.21 -4.38
C LYS A 92 13.74 -12.87 -3.69
N ARG A 93 14.84 -12.57 -3.02
CA ARG A 93 15.17 -11.22 -2.53
C ARG A 93 14.75 -10.25 -3.62
N GLU A 94 13.80 -9.39 -3.29
CA GLU A 94 13.28 -8.42 -4.24
C GLU A 94 14.46 -7.57 -4.73
N LYS A 95 14.74 -7.64 -6.01
CA LYS A 95 15.84 -6.90 -6.61
C LYS A 95 15.50 -5.41 -6.55
N TRP A 96 16.49 -4.54 -6.40
CA TRP A 96 16.33 -3.08 -6.52
C TRP A 96 15.53 -2.65 -7.76
N SER A 97 15.62 -3.44 -8.85
CA SER A 97 14.79 -3.26 -10.05
C SER A 97 13.28 -3.25 -9.78
N ARG A 98 12.80 -3.94 -8.73
CA ARG A 98 11.38 -3.93 -8.37
C ARG A 98 10.97 -2.63 -7.68
N VAL A 99 11.87 -2.06 -6.86
CA VAL A 99 11.65 -0.74 -6.26
C VAL A 99 11.53 0.31 -7.35
N ILE A 100 12.45 0.31 -8.33
CA ILE A 100 12.41 1.21 -9.48
C ILE A 100 11.13 0.99 -10.29
N ALA A 101 10.78 -0.26 -10.59
CA ALA A 101 9.57 -0.59 -11.34
C ALA A 101 8.28 -0.14 -10.61
N PHE A 102 8.26 -0.17 -9.28
CA PHE A 102 7.16 0.35 -8.48
C PHE A 102 6.90 1.83 -8.79
N TRP A 103 7.93 2.66 -8.74
CA TRP A 103 7.82 4.10 -8.97
C TRP A 103 7.63 4.48 -10.45
N THR A 104 8.26 3.75 -11.37
CA THR A 104 8.27 4.11 -12.80
C THR A 104 7.13 3.49 -13.61
N LYS A 105 6.55 2.38 -13.14
CA LYS A 105 5.50 1.65 -13.86
C LYS A 105 4.22 1.49 -13.04
N GLU A 106 4.33 0.96 -11.80
CA GLU A 106 3.14 0.62 -11.02
C GLU A 106 2.39 1.87 -10.55
N ILE A 107 3.08 2.88 -10.02
CA ILE A 107 2.44 4.11 -9.55
C ILE A 107 1.75 4.88 -10.69
N PRO A 108 2.40 5.18 -11.83
CA PRO A 108 1.73 5.85 -12.95
C PRO A 108 0.51 5.08 -13.45
N GLN A 109 0.58 3.75 -13.55
CA GLN A 109 -0.55 2.93 -13.98
C GLN A 109 -1.71 2.99 -12.98
N VAL A 110 -1.43 2.84 -11.69
CA VAL A 110 -2.47 2.91 -10.64
C VAL A 110 -3.09 4.31 -10.58
N MET A 111 -2.32 5.36 -10.78
CA MET A 111 -2.80 6.75 -10.87
C MET A 111 -3.70 6.95 -12.09
N HIS A 112 -3.31 6.46 -13.26
CA HIS A 112 -4.14 6.50 -14.47
C HIS A 112 -5.47 5.78 -14.25
N ASP A 113 -5.45 4.59 -13.69
CA ASP A 113 -6.65 3.81 -13.39
C ASP A 113 -7.56 4.48 -12.33
N ALA A 114 -6.99 5.34 -11.47
CA ALA A 114 -7.69 6.12 -10.46
C ALA A 114 -8.17 7.50 -10.97
N GLY A 115 -8.17 7.73 -12.28
CA GLY A 115 -8.46 9.05 -12.86
C GLY A 115 -9.82 9.63 -12.47
N ARG A 116 -10.85 8.78 -12.30
CA ARG A 116 -12.18 9.21 -11.83
C ARG A 116 -12.15 9.67 -10.38
N GLU A 117 -11.55 8.89 -9.51
CA GLU A 117 -11.39 9.23 -8.09
C GLU A 117 -10.53 10.48 -7.93
N LEU A 118 -9.52 10.64 -8.77
CA LEU A 118 -8.67 11.84 -8.78
C LEU A 118 -9.46 13.10 -9.18
N LEU A 119 -10.27 12.99 -10.23
CA LEU A 119 -11.15 14.10 -10.65
C LEU A 119 -12.16 14.47 -9.55
N VAL A 120 -12.80 13.48 -8.93
CA VAL A 120 -13.77 13.73 -7.85
C VAL A 120 -13.07 14.36 -6.65
N SER A 121 -11.91 13.86 -6.24
CA SER A 121 -11.10 14.43 -5.17
C SER A 121 -10.72 15.88 -5.45
N PHE A 122 -10.26 16.17 -6.65
CA PHE A 122 -9.93 17.52 -7.11
C PHE A 122 -11.15 18.46 -7.05
N LEU A 123 -12.31 18.02 -7.57
CA LEU A 123 -13.53 18.82 -7.55
C LEU A 123 -14.01 19.10 -6.13
N ILE A 124 -14.00 18.10 -5.24
CA ILE A 124 -14.35 18.29 -3.83
C ILE A 124 -13.42 19.35 -3.22
N PHE A 125 -12.12 19.24 -3.43
CA PHE A 125 -11.14 20.16 -2.87
C PHE A 125 -11.34 21.60 -3.36
N ILE A 126 -11.49 21.80 -4.68
CA ILE A 126 -11.68 23.12 -5.27
C ILE A 126 -13.00 23.78 -4.83
N VAL A 127 -14.09 23.01 -4.84
CA VAL A 127 -15.39 23.53 -4.36
C VAL A 127 -15.28 23.91 -2.88
N SER A 128 -14.60 23.12 -2.08
CA SER A 128 -14.39 23.41 -0.66
C SER A 128 -13.51 24.65 -0.44
N ALA A 129 -12.48 24.83 -1.26
CA ALA A 129 -11.65 26.05 -1.21
C ALA A 129 -12.48 27.31 -1.57
N LEU A 130 -13.35 27.21 -2.58
CA LEU A 130 -14.28 28.31 -2.90
C LEU A 130 -15.25 28.61 -1.75
N VAL A 131 -15.76 27.57 -1.07
CA VAL A 131 -16.58 27.76 0.14
C VAL A 131 -15.78 28.50 1.22
N GLY A 132 -14.52 28.11 1.43
CA GLY A 132 -13.61 28.80 2.38
C GLY A 132 -13.39 30.27 2.02
N VAL A 133 -13.15 30.57 0.74
CA VAL A 133 -12.99 31.95 0.23
C VAL A 133 -14.24 32.78 0.49
N ILE A 134 -15.41 32.27 0.09
CA ILE A 134 -16.70 33.01 0.21
C ILE A 134 -17.03 33.24 1.68
N SER A 135 -16.88 32.21 2.53
CA SER A 135 -17.20 32.31 3.97
C SER A 135 -16.26 33.29 4.69
N ALA A 136 -14.97 33.24 4.43
CA ALA A 136 -14.01 34.16 5.01
C ALA A 136 -14.14 35.61 4.50
N ALA A 137 -14.60 35.77 3.26
CA ALA A 137 -14.92 37.11 2.71
C ALA A 137 -16.19 37.71 3.32
N ALA A 138 -17.17 36.85 3.65
CA ALA A 138 -18.43 37.29 4.23
C ALA A 138 -18.36 37.54 5.73
N ASP A 139 -17.55 36.80 6.46
CA ASP A 139 -17.43 36.85 7.92
C ASP A 139 -15.94 36.76 8.36
N PRO A 140 -15.33 37.84 8.89
CA PRO A 140 -13.97 37.83 9.38
C PRO A 140 -13.73 36.85 10.54
N ASP A 141 -14.75 36.56 11.34
CA ASP A 141 -14.62 35.60 12.46
C ASP A 141 -14.52 34.15 11.96
N PHE A 142 -14.95 33.89 10.73
CA PHE A 142 -14.81 32.56 10.12
C PHE A 142 -13.35 32.12 10.02
N VAL A 143 -12.43 33.02 9.70
CA VAL A 143 -10.99 32.72 9.66
C VAL A 143 -10.51 32.24 11.02
N ARG A 144 -10.94 32.89 12.11
CA ARG A 144 -10.61 32.52 13.50
C ARG A 144 -11.17 31.15 13.87
N LEU A 145 -12.37 30.84 13.39
CA LEU A 145 -13.01 29.54 13.59
C LEU A 145 -12.21 28.41 12.93
N ILE A 146 -11.69 28.64 11.73
CA ILE A 146 -10.98 27.62 10.94
C ILE A 146 -9.53 27.46 11.36
N MET A 147 -8.82 28.57 11.56
CA MET A 147 -7.36 28.59 11.82
C MET A 147 -7.01 28.65 13.32
N GLY A 148 -7.97 29.02 14.15
CA GLY A 148 -7.79 29.23 15.58
C GLY A 148 -7.31 30.65 15.93
N ASN A 149 -7.77 31.11 17.09
CA ASN A 149 -7.44 32.48 17.56
C ASN A 149 -5.94 32.70 17.71
N SER A 150 -5.22 31.74 18.29
CA SER A 150 -3.77 31.90 18.53
C SER A 150 -2.97 32.09 17.25
N TYR A 151 -3.33 31.36 16.18
CA TYR A 151 -2.65 31.52 14.89
C TYR A 151 -2.95 32.87 14.25
N VAL A 152 -4.21 33.29 14.27
CA VAL A 152 -4.64 34.56 13.68
C VAL A 152 -4.02 35.73 14.44
N ASP A 153 -4.02 35.72 15.78
CA ASP A 153 -3.45 36.78 16.60
C ASP A 153 -1.94 36.88 16.37
N MET A 154 -1.23 35.75 16.39
CA MET A 154 0.22 35.71 16.09
C MET A 154 0.52 36.27 14.69
N THR A 155 -0.29 35.93 13.69
CA THR A 155 -0.07 36.38 12.31
C THR A 155 -0.36 37.91 12.20
N LEU A 156 -1.38 38.43 12.88
CA LEU A 156 -1.67 39.85 12.93
C LEU A 156 -0.53 40.65 13.62
N ASP A 157 0.02 40.10 14.70
CA ASP A 157 1.18 40.72 15.37
C ASP A 157 2.40 40.73 14.46
N ASN A 158 2.67 39.66 13.72
CA ASN A 158 3.74 39.61 12.74
C ASN A 158 3.56 40.62 11.61
N ILE A 159 2.32 40.77 11.11
CA ILE A 159 1.96 41.78 10.09
C ILE A 159 2.20 43.18 10.62
N ALA A 160 1.79 43.47 11.86
CA ALA A 160 2.00 44.79 12.49
C ALA A 160 3.50 45.12 12.67
N ASN A 161 4.34 44.11 12.88
CA ASN A 161 5.77 44.25 12.99
C ASN A 161 6.49 44.32 11.62
N GLY A 162 5.77 44.21 10.51
CA GLY A 162 6.35 44.22 9.16
C GLY A 162 7.00 42.90 8.72
N GLU A 163 6.77 41.81 9.47
CA GLU A 163 7.34 40.49 9.19
C GLU A 163 6.20 39.44 9.04
N PRO A 164 5.32 39.54 8.05
CA PRO A 164 4.12 38.68 7.91
C PRO A 164 4.46 37.20 7.82
N MET A 165 5.66 36.86 7.35
CA MET A 165 6.11 35.48 7.16
C MET A 165 7.04 34.99 8.28
N ALA A 166 7.13 35.68 9.43
CA ALA A 166 7.99 35.33 10.56
C ALA A 166 7.76 33.92 11.12
N VAL A 167 6.58 33.33 10.88
CA VAL A 167 6.26 31.93 11.23
C VAL A 167 7.29 30.97 10.63
N TYR A 168 7.76 31.22 9.41
CA TYR A 168 8.76 30.37 8.72
C TYR A 168 10.17 30.53 9.28
N ASN A 169 10.43 31.57 10.10
CA ASN A 169 11.72 31.85 10.72
C ASN A 169 11.79 31.38 12.19
N SER A 170 10.69 30.85 12.74
CA SER A 170 10.54 30.52 14.16
C SER A 170 11.32 29.29 14.63
N SER A 171 11.73 28.41 13.72
CA SER A 171 12.47 27.17 14.04
C SER A 171 13.68 26.99 13.12
N SER A 172 14.63 26.12 13.49
CA SER A 172 15.75 25.77 12.62
C SER A 172 15.31 24.93 11.42
N GLU A 173 16.11 24.96 10.35
CA GLU A 173 15.77 24.36 9.04
C GLU A 173 15.39 22.88 9.12
N VAL A 174 16.20 22.06 9.80
CA VAL A 174 16.00 20.60 9.87
C VAL A 174 14.74 20.21 10.66
N PRO A 175 14.48 20.74 11.88
CA PRO A 175 13.22 20.49 12.59
C PRO A 175 12.00 20.97 11.80
N MET A 176 12.06 22.07 11.11
CA MET A 176 10.98 22.58 10.28
C MET A 176 10.71 21.62 9.10
N PHE A 177 11.74 21.27 8.34
CA PHE A 177 11.65 20.28 7.27
C PHE A 177 11.01 18.97 7.72
N LEU A 178 11.49 18.38 8.84
CA LEU A 178 10.95 17.13 9.36
C LEU A 178 9.52 17.29 9.85
N GLY A 179 9.21 18.38 10.56
CA GLY A 179 7.88 18.66 11.10
C GLY A 179 6.83 18.75 9.98
N ILE A 180 7.11 19.54 8.95
CA ILE A 180 6.20 19.75 7.81
C ILE A 180 6.05 18.46 6.99
N THR A 181 7.16 17.83 6.64
CA THR A 181 7.14 16.57 5.87
C THR A 181 6.31 15.50 6.59
N LEU A 182 6.56 15.29 7.89
CA LEU A 182 5.83 14.29 8.67
C LEU A 182 4.36 14.66 8.84
N ASN A 183 4.04 15.93 9.05
CA ASN A 183 2.66 16.40 9.14
C ASN A 183 1.90 16.11 7.84
N ASN A 184 2.44 16.46 6.70
CA ASN A 184 1.81 16.27 5.40
C ASN A 184 1.65 14.79 5.03
N ILE A 185 2.66 13.95 5.34
CA ILE A 185 2.54 12.50 5.23
C ILE A 185 1.40 12.00 6.11
N MET A 186 1.30 12.44 7.37
CA MET A 186 0.26 12.03 8.30
C MET A 186 -1.13 12.46 7.82
N VAL A 187 -1.29 13.71 7.37
CA VAL A 187 -2.56 14.22 6.80
C VAL A 187 -2.99 13.36 5.60
N SER A 188 -2.07 13.02 4.71
CA SER A 188 -2.34 12.18 3.54
C SER A 188 -2.76 10.75 3.92
N PHE A 189 -2.06 10.13 4.86
CA PHE A 189 -2.45 8.81 5.36
C PHE A 189 -3.80 8.85 6.08
N ASN A 190 -4.09 9.90 6.85
CA ASN A 190 -5.39 10.09 7.48
C ASN A 190 -6.50 10.26 6.44
N CYS A 191 -6.27 11.05 5.38
CA CYS A 191 -7.21 11.23 4.28
C CYS A 191 -7.52 9.90 3.59
N PHE A 192 -6.52 9.05 3.37
CA PHE A 192 -6.69 7.70 2.86
C PHE A 192 -7.42 6.79 3.86
N ALA A 193 -6.99 6.78 5.14
CA ALA A 193 -7.55 5.90 6.16
C ALA A 193 -9.03 6.20 6.44
N MET A 194 -9.44 7.47 6.36
CA MET A 194 -10.84 7.89 6.49
C MET A 194 -11.74 7.30 5.39
N GLY A 195 -11.18 6.80 4.30
CA GLY A 195 -11.89 5.99 3.30
C GLY A 195 -12.48 4.69 3.86
N ILE A 196 -12.00 4.20 5.02
CA ILE A 196 -12.61 3.07 5.75
C ILE A 196 -14.03 3.42 6.22
N LEU A 197 -14.27 4.68 6.59
CA LEU A 197 -15.59 5.22 6.94
C LEU A 197 -16.39 5.57 5.67
N THR A 198 -16.19 4.78 4.62
CA THR A 198 -16.69 5.04 3.28
C THR A 198 -16.06 6.29 2.63
N SER A 199 -16.46 6.60 1.39
CA SER A 199 -15.97 7.79 0.67
C SER A 199 -16.29 9.11 1.38
N PHE A 200 -17.26 9.13 2.31
CA PHE A 200 -17.63 10.33 3.08
C PHE A 200 -16.52 10.79 4.03
N GLY A 201 -15.83 9.86 4.71
CA GLY A 201 -14.73 10.22 5.59
C GLY A 201 -13.60 10.95 4.86
N THR A 202 -13.20 10.42 3.71
CA THR A 202 -12.23 11.09 2.83
C THR A 202 -12.76 12.42 2.30
N GLY A 203 -14.04 12.47 1.90
CA GLY A 203 -14.70 13.71 1.45
C GLY A 203 -14.64 14.80 2.52
N TYR A 204 -14.89 14.46 3.78
CA TYR A 204 -14.77 15.38 4.91
C TYR A 204 -13.33 15.92 5.08
N MET A 205 -12.33 15.05 4.97
CA MET A 205 -10.91 15.47 5.07
C MET A 205 -10.54 16.42 3.93
N LEU A 206 -10.95 16.12 2.69
CA LEU A 206 -10.74 17.00 1.54
C LEU A 206 -11.46 18.33 1.73
N PHE A 207 -12.70 18.30 2.22
CA PHE A 207 -13.50 19.50 2.50
C PHE A 207 -12.81 20.38 3.52
N SER A 208 -12.38 19.84 4.66
CA SER A 208 -11.73 20.60 5.73
C SER A 208 -10.43 21.26 5.24
N ASN A 209 -9.59 20.52 4.51
CA ASN A 209 -8.34 21.04 3.98
C ASN A 209 -8.59 22.12 2.89
N GLY A 210 -9.60 21.92 2.02
CA GLY A 210 -9.97 22.91 1.01
C GLY A 210 -10.48 24.21 1.64
N VAL A 211 -11.41 24.12 2.60
CA VAL A 211 -11.96 25.28 3.32
C VAL A 211 -10.84 26.05 4.04
N MET A 212 -9.92 25.32 4.70
CA MET A 212 -8.78 25.93 5.36
C MET A 212 -7.90 26.71 4.39
N LEU A 213 -7.57 26.14 3.22
CA LEU A 213 -6.80 26.83 2.19
C LEU A 213 -7.51 28.10 1.69
N GLY A 214 -8.83 28.02 1.42
CA GLY A 214 -9.61 29.16 0.97
C GLY A 214 -9.67 30.29 2.00
N ALA A 215 -9.92 29.95 3.27
CA ALA A 215 -9.94 30.91 4.38
C ALA A 215 -8.56 31.57 4.59
N PHE A 216 -7.50 30.79 4.52
CA PHE A 216 -6.12 31.26 4.65
C PHE A 216 -5.75 32.29 3.56
N GLN A 217 -5.99 31.97 2.29
CA GLN A 217 -5.67 32.87 1.20
C GLN A 217 -6.51 34.16 1.25
N THR A 218 -7.77 34.07 1.65
CA THR A 218 -8.66 35.23 1.82
C THR A 218 -8.19 36.14 2.94
N PHE A 219 -7.71 35.57 4.06
CA PHE A 219 -7.14 36.34 5.16
C PHE A 219 -5.94 37.20 4.70
N PHE A 220 -4.99 36.61 3.99
CA PHE A 220 -3.84 37.37 3.45
C PHE A 220 -4.24 38.39 2.38
N TYR A 221 -5.26 38.07 1.55
CA TYR A 221 -5.81 39.01 0.58
C TYR A 221 -6.41 40.25 1.27
N GLN A 222 -7.17 40.06 2.34
CA GLN A 222 -7.79 41.17 3.10
C GLN A 222 -6.77 42.08 3.76
N HIS A 223 -5.57 41.60 4.05
CA HIS A 223 -4.46 42.38 4.62
C HIS A 223 -3.48 42.93 3.56
N GLY A 224 -3.81 42.78 2.26
CA GLY A 224 -2.97 43.30 1.18
C GLY A 224 -1.71 42.49 0.88
N LEU A 225 -1.61 41.30 1.48
CA LEU A 225 -0.41 40.41 1.45
C LEU A 225 -0.60 39.19 0.56
N LEU A 226 -1.54 39.20 -0.38
CA LEU A 226 -1.83 38.04 -1.23
C LEU A 226 -0.58 37.58 -2.02
N TRP A 227 0.11 38.54 -2.66
CA TRP A 227 1.28 38.22 -3.49
C TRP A 227 2.45 37.70 -2.66
N ASP A 228 2.70 38.28 -1.49
CA ASP A 228 3.77 37.85 -0.59
C ASP A 228 3.48 36.44 -0.06
N SER A 229 2.23 36.16 0.31
CA SER A 229 1.80 34.84 0.74
C SER A 229 1.86 33.81 -0.40
N MET A 230 1.52 34.20 -1.62
CA MET A 230 1.62 33.31 -2.78
C MET A 230 3.08 32.96 -3.10
N LEU A 231 3.98 33.92 -3.13
CA LEU A 231 5.39 33.68 -3.41
C LEU A 231 6.05 32.82 -2.35
N ALA A 232 5.75 33.05 -1.07
CA ALA A 232 6.32 32.28 0.02
C ALA A 232 5.75 30.85 0.11
N ILE A 233 4.45 30.67 -0.11
CA ILE A 233 3.75 29.42 0.23
C ILE A 233 3.58 28.52 -1.00
N TRP A 234 3.26 29.05 -2.18
CA TRP A 234 2.91 28.21 -3.33
C TRP A 234 4.10 27.48 -3.96
N LEU A 235 5.33 27.86 -3.64
CA LEU A 235 6.51 27.13 -4.10
C LEU A 235 6.52 25.67 -3.61
N HIS A 236 6.19 25.45 -2.35
CA HIS A 236 6.08 24.12 -1.74
C HIS A 236 4.62 23.65 -1.62
N GLY A 237 3.70 24.55 -1.29
CA GLY A 237 2.28 24.27 -1.05
C GLY A 237 1.55 23.72 -2.27
N THR A 238 1.97 24.09 -3.50
CA THR A 238 1.42 23.46 -4.71
C THR A 238 1.63 21.94 -4.72
N LEU A 239 2.84 21.49 -4.38
CA LEU A 239 3.16 20.06 -4.33
C LEU A 239 2.38 19.36 -3.22
N GLU A 240 2.24 19.99 -2.06
CA GLU A 240 1.51 19.46 -0.91
C GLU A 240 0.01 19.35 -1.19
N ILE A 241 -0.60 20.39 -1.75
CA ILE A 241 -2.02 20.39 -2.13
C ILE A 241 -2.31 19.28 -3.14
N TRP A 242 -1.48 19.14 -4.18
CA TRP A 242 -1.64 18.07 -5.15
C TRP A 242 -1.49 16.69 -4.50
N ALA A 243 -0.54 16.51 -3.59
CA ALA A 243 -0.35 15.26 -2.90
C ALA A 243 -1.52 14.92 -1.96
N ILE A 244 -2.15 15.92 -1.31
CA ILE A 244 -3.38 15.72 -0.52
C ILE A 244 -4.55 15.34 -1.42
N ILE A 245 -4.71 15.97 -2.59
CA ILE A 245 -5.76 15.61 -3.58
C ILE A 245 -5.56 14.17 -4.06
N VAL A 246 -4.33 13.77 -4.33
CA VAL A 246 -3.98 12.39 -4.72
C VAL A 246 -4.27 11.41 -3.60
N ALA A 247 -3.94 11.76 -2.35
CA ALA A 247 -4.29 10.94 -1.18
C ALA A 247 -5.81 10.83 -0.98
N GLY A 248 -6.55 11.89 -1.29
CA GLY A 248 -8.01 11.87 -1.35
C GLY A 248 -8.54 10.87 -2.38
N ALA A 249 -7.97 10.86 -3.58
CA ALA A 249 -8.32 9.85 -4.59
C ALA A 249 -8.05 8.42 -4.09
N ALA A 250 -6.96 8.21 -3.34
CA ALA A 250 -6.67 6.93 -2.72
C ALA A 250 -7.73 6.51 -1.69
N GLY A 251 -8.18 7.45 -0.85
CA GLY A 251 -9.24 7.22 0.13
C GLY A 251 -10.60 6.98 -0.52
N LEU A 252 -10.92 7.70 -1.59
CA LEU A 252 -12.13 7.45 -2.39
C LEU A 252 -12.09 6.06 -3.04
N ALA A 253 -10.93 5.63 -3.57
CA ALA A 253 -10.77 4.28 -4.13
C ALA A 253 -10.98 3.18 -3.08
N LEU A 254 -10.53 3.40 -1.83
CA LEU A 254 -10.78 2.53 -0.70
C LEU A 254 -12.27 2.46 -0.35
N GLY A 255 -12.93 3.62 -0.18
CA GLY A 255 -14.34 3.73 0.19
C GLY A 255 -15.27 3.20 -0.91
N ASN A 256 -14.97 3.47 -2.17
CA ASN A 256 -15.71 2.94 -3.31
C ASN A 256 -15.61 1.41 -3.40
N GLY A 257 -14.47 0.82 -3.03
CA GLY A 257 -14.32 -0.63 -2.95
C GLY A 257 -15.30 -1.30 -1.99
N TRP A 258 -15.68 -0.60 -0.93
CA TRP A 258 -16.70 -1.04 0.01
C TRP A 258 -18.13 -0.78 -0.48
N LEU A 259 -18.39 0.43 -0.99
CA LEU A 259 -19.72 0.88 -1.40
C LEU A 259 -20.20 0.22 -2.70
N PHE A 260 -19.30 0.04 -3.66
CA PHE A 260 -19.60 -0.42 -5.02
C PHE A 260 -18.77 -1.65 -5.40
N PRO A 261 -19.06 -2.82 -4.80
CA PRO A 261 -18.24 -4.03 -4.99
C PRO A 261 -18.29 -4.62 -6.40
N GLY A 262 -19.28 -4.22 -7.23
CA GLY A 262 -19.49 -4.80 -8.56
C GLY A 262 -19.78 -6.31 -8.51
N THR A 263 -19.01 -7.08 -9.26
CA THR A 263 -19.13 -8.56 -9.32
C THR A 263 -18.36 -9.28 -8.21
N TYR A 264 -17.56 -8.57 -7.42
CA TYR A 264 -16.76 -9.16 -6.35
C TYR A 264 -17.53 -9.19 -5.03
N SER A 265 -17.12 -10.07 -4.10
CA SER A 265 -17.58 -9.96 -2.72
C SER A 265 -17.11 -8.63 -2.11
N ARG A 266 -17.88 -8.07 -1.15
CA ARG A 266 -17.53 -6.78 -0.52
C ARG A 266 -16.12 -6.77 0.07
N LEU A 267 -15.72 -7.87 0.73
CA LEU A 267 -14.40 -7.99 1.33
C LEU A 267 -13.28 -8.00 0.26
N GLU A 268 -13.50 -8.72 -0.85
CA GLU A 268 -12.52 -8.78 -1.94
C GLU A 268 -12.39 -7.43 -2.64
N SER A 269 -13.51 -6.77 -2.91
CA SER A 269 -13.53 -5.43 -3.51
C SER A 269 -12.84 -4.40 -2.60
N PHE A 270 -13.11 -4.45 -1.29
CA PHE A 270 -12.44 -3.62 -0.29
C PHE A 270 -10.93 -3.85 -0.27
N LYS A 271 -10.46 -5.12 -0.25
CA LYS A 271 -9.03 -5.44 -0.30
C LYS A 271 -8.34 -4.88 -1.56
N ARG A 272 -9.02 -4.93 -2.70
CA ARG A 272 -8.51 -4.37 -3.96
C ARG A 272 -8.43 -2.85 -3.89
N GLY A 273 -9.48 -2.19 -3.39
CA GLY A 273 -9.50 -0.74 -3.15
C GLY A 273 -8.41 -0.32 -2.19
N ALA A 274 -8.23 -1.03 -1.06
CA ALA A 274 -7.20 -0.77 -0.08
C ALA A 274 -5.78 -0.91 -0.66
N LYS A 275 -5.53 -1.99 -1.41
CA LYS A 275 -4.23 -2.22 -2.05
C LYS A 275 -3.91 -1.14 -3.08
N ARG A 276 -4.90 -0.74 -3.88
CA ARG A 276 -4.78 0.34 -4.86
C ARG A 276 -4.53 1.68 -4.18
N GLY A 277 -5.35 2.05 -3.21
CA GLY A 277 -5.22 3.30 -2.47
C GLY A 277 -3.91 3.39 -1.71
N LEU A 278 -3.47 2.31 -1.05
CA LEU A 278 -2.18 2.27 -0.35
C LEU A 278 -1.00 2.55 -1.30
N LYS A 279 -1.00 1.97 -2.51
CA LYS A 279 0.03 2.26 -3.50
C LYS A 279 0.05 3.73 -3.88
N ILE A 280 -1.12 4.35 -4.08
CA ILE A 280 -1.24 5.77 -4.41
C ILE A 280 -0.66 6.63 -3.28
N VAL A 281 -1.06 6.41 -2.02
CA VAL A 281 -0.57 7.19 -0.88
C VAL A 281 0.93 7.02 -0.66
N VAL A 282 1.45 5.79 -0.74
CA VAL A 282 2.90 5.57 -0.69
C VAL A 282 3.60 6.30 -1.85
N GLY A 283 2.94 6.38 -3.00
CA GLY A 283 3.42 7.14 -4.16
C GLY A 283 3.57 8.64 -3.92
N THR A 284 2.85 9.25 -2.97
CA THR A 284 2.96 10.68 -2.66
C THR A 284 4.12 11.01 -1.70
N VAL A 285 4.65 10.02 -0.98
CA VAL A 285 5.70 10.26 0.05
C VAL A 285 6.93 11.00 -0.50
N PRO A 286 7.53 10.64 -1.65
CA PRO A 286 8.65 11.39 -2.19
C PRO A 286 8.30 12.84 -2.54
N VAL A 287 7.05 13.10 -2.95
CA VAL A 287 6.59 14.45 -3.26
C VAL A 287 6.60 15.32 -2.00
N PHE A 288 6.15 14.80 -0.87
CA PHE A 288 6.22 15.51 0.42
C PHE A 288 7.64 15.76 0.91
N ILE A 289 8.54 14.80 0.68
CA ILE A 289 9.96 15.00 1.01
C ILE A 289 10.55 16.17 0.20
N VAL A 290 10.24 16.24 -1.08
CA VAL A 290 10.70 17.33 -1.96
C VAL A 290 10.04 18.66 -1.58
N ALA A 291 8.73 18.68 -1.32
CA ALA A 291 8.01 19.88 -0.88
C ALA A 291 8.55 20.42 0.45
N GLY A 292 8.70 19.56 1.44
CA GLY A 292 9.27 19.93 2.74
C GLY A 292 10.72 20.45 2.63
N PHE A 293 11.52 19.90 1.69
CA PHE A 293 12.85 20.43 1.43
C PHE A 293 12.79 21.87 0.87
N PHE A 294 11.90 22.13 -0.06
CA PHE A 294 11.71 23.50 -0.56
C PHE A 294 11.27 24.45 0.54
N GLU A 295 10.35 24.05 1.39
CA GLU A 295 9.85 24.86 2.49
C GLU A 295 10.95 25.11 3.56
N GLY A 296 11.63 24.08 4.01
CA GLY A 296 12.63 24.18 5.08
C GLY A 296 13.90 24.92 4.68
N PHE A 297 14.29 24.84 3.40
CA PHE A 297 15.61 25.34 2.95
C PHE A 297 15.53 26.49 1.94
N LEU A 298 14.49 26.56 1.08
CA LEU A 298 14.39 27.62 0.06
C LEU A 298 13.47 28.77 0.50
N THR A 299 12.26 28.49 0.96
CA THR A 299 11.25 29.51 1.29
C THR A 299 11.75 30.48 2.37
N ARG A 300 12.62 30.03 3.22
CA ARG A 300 13.19 30.81 4.32
C ARG A 300 14.14 31.95 3.85
N HIS A 301 14.70 31.82 2.65
CA HIS A 301 15.67 32.76 2.08
C HIS A 301 15.07 33.71 1.03
N THR A 302 13.75 33.62 0.80
CA THR A 302 12.98 34.53 -0.05
C THR A 302 12.23 35.56 0.76
#